data_9c7e7753b61716fe109bd70c78e5b7bb
#
_entry.id   9c7e7753b61716fe109bd70c78e5b7bb
#
_cell.length_a   1.000
_cell.length_b   1.000
_cell.length_c   1.000
_cell.angle_alpha   90.00
_cell.angle_beta   90.00
_cell.angle_gamma   90.00
#
_symmetry.space_group_name_H-M   'P 1'
#
loop_
_entity.id
_entity.type
_entity.pdbx_description
1 polymer ?
#
loop_
_entity_poly.entity_id
_entity_poly.type
_entity_poly.pdbx_seq_one_letter_code
_entity_poly.pdbx_strand_id
1 'polypeptide(L)'
;METGLDTNARKNRSGEITETLVARIFNNTGIHYREQVSSKEFPAIADVLGVDQKVFDFVISTDAKTYLIEVNFYSGGGSKLNEVARSYTDLAPKINGVKGFEFVWITDGIGWNSARNKLQEAFAAIPSIFNLTTIISFIDQVKKS
;
A
#
# COMPACT_ATOMS: atom_id res chain seq x y z
N MET A 1 32.72 3.03 -6.23
CA MET A 1 31.96 2.53 -5.12
C MET A 1 30.51 2.21 -5.51
N GLU A 2 29.87 3.16 -6.01
CA GLU A 2 28.44 3.05 -6.25
C GLU A 2 28.03 2.49 -7.58
N THR A 3 28.99 2.20 -8.44
CA THR A 3 28.68 1.87 -9.82
C THR A 3 27.75 0.67 -9.96
N GLY A 4 28.11 -0.44 -9.30
CA GLY A 4 27.27 -1.61 -9.30
C GLY A 4 25.98 -1.41 -8.53
N LEU A 5 26.09 -0.65 -7.45
CA LEU A 5 24.94 -0.31 -6.64
C LEU A 5 24.02 0.65 -7.39
N ASP A 6 24.57 1.52 -8.23
CA ASP A 6 23.79 2.44 -9.01
C ASP A 6 22.80 1.73 -9.92
N THR A 7 23.23 0.64 -10.55
CA THR A 7 22.34 -0.12 -11.43
C THR A 7 21.17 -0.70 -10.65
N ASN A 8 21.46 -1.30 -9.51
CA ASN A 8 20.41 -1.85 -8.64
C ASN A 8 19.56 -0.74 -8.01
N ALA A 9 20.22 0.34 -7.60
CA ALA A 9 19.51 1.48 -7.03
C ALA A 9 18.55 2.09 -8.03
N ARG A 10 18.97 2.17 -9.30
CA ARG A 10 18.11 2.70 -10.35
C ARG A 10 16.89 1.83 -10.58
N LYS A 11 17.09 0.51 -10.52
CA LYS A 11 16.01 -0.44 -10.69
C LYS A 11 14.99 -0.36 -9.56
N ASN A 12 15.47 -0.13 -8.34
CA ASN A 12 14.63 -0.12 -7.14
C ASN A 12 14.29 1.29 -6.67
N ARG A 13 14.89 2.29 -7.28
CA ARG A 13 14.79 3.67 -6.80
C ARG A 13 13.35 4.16 -6.72
N SER A 14 12.52 3.83 -7.69
CA SER A 14 11.12 4.24 -7.68
C SER A 14 10.41 3.73 -6.43
N GLY A 15 10.60 2.45 -6.10
CA GLY A 15 10.00 1.87 -4.91
C GLY A 15 10.51 2.51 -3.65
N GLU A 16 11.85 2.66 -3.54
CA GLU A 16 12.45 3.27 -2.37
C GLU A 16 12.03 4.72 -2.19
N ILE A 17 12.00 5.48 -3.28
CA ILE A 17 11.60 6.88 -3.21
C ILE A 17 10.15 6.99 -2.78
N THR A 18 9.29 6.12 -3.30
CA THR A 18 7.88 6.11 -2.96
C THR A 18 7.66 5.83 -1.48
N GLU A 19 8.30 4.78 -0.97
CA GLU A 19 8.16 4.42 0.45
C GLU A 19 8.75 5.50 1.34
N THR A 20 9.91 6.05 0.96
CA THR A 20 10.54 7.13 1.71
C THR A 20 9.64 8.34 1.77
N LEU A 21 9.01 8.69 0.66
CA LEU A 21 8.11 9.83 0.59
C LEU A 21 6.90 9.64 1.50
N VAL A 22 6.29 8.46 1.46
CA VAL A 22 5.14 8.16 2.30
C VAL A 22 5.55 8.17 3.77
N ALA A 23 6.71 7.58 4.10
CA ALA A 23 7.22 7.60 5.47
C ALA A 23 7.43 9.03 5.96
N ARG A 24 7.95 9.89 5.10
CA ARG A 24 8.15 11.30 5.45
C ARG A 24 6.82 12.00 5.73
N ILE A 25 5.81 11.72 4.93
CA ILE A 25 4.48 12.29 5.13
C ILE A 25 3.93 11.84 6.48
N PHE A 26 4.05 10.56 6.80
CA PHE A 26 3.58 10.04 8.09
C PHE A 26 4.33 10.70 9.25
N ASN A 27 5.66 10.82 9.14
CA ASN A 27 6.46 11.46 10.17
C ASN A 27 6.07 12.93 10.37
N ASN A 28 5.89 13.65 9.27
CA ASN A 28 5.55 15.06 9.32
C ASN A 28 4.16 15.34 9.90
N THR A 29 3.28 14.35 9.81
CA THR A 29 1.91 14.48 10.31
C THR A 29 1.71 13.82 11.67
N GLY A 30 2.78 13.30 12.27
CA GLY A 30 2.72 12.70 13.60
C GLY A 30 2.11 11.33 13.67
N ILE A 31 2.07 10.62 12.55
CA ILE A 31 1.52 9.27 12.49
C ILE A 31 2.59 8.26 12.94
N HIS A 32 2.24 7.39 13.86
CA HIS A 32 3.11 6.29 14.26
C HIS A 32 2.86 5.11 13.34
N TYR A 33 3.93 4.56 12.78
CA TYR A 33 3.82 3.46 11.82
C TYR A 33 4.99 2.50 11.98
N ARG A 34 4.80 1.30 11.43
CA ARG A 34 5.87 0.31 11.32
C ARG A 34 6.05 -0.02 9.85
N GLU A 35 7.26 -0.36 9.46
CA GLU A 35 7.58 -0.70 8.06
C GLU A 35 7.90 -2.18 7.94
N GLN A 36 7.58 -2.75 6.78
CA GLN A 36 7.94 -4.13 6.42
C GLN A 36 7.49 -5.11 7.49
N VAL A 37 6.19 -5.18 7.70
CA VAL A 37 5.59 -6.02 8.74
C VAL A 37 4.92 -7.23 8.10
N SER A 38 5.29 -8.42 8.57
CA SER A 38 4.74 -9.67 8.05
C SER A 38 3.29 -9.87 8.47
N SER A 39 2.47 -10.39 7.56
CA SER A 39 1.10 -10.78 7.85
C SER A 39 1.03 -11.82 8.97
N LYS A 40 2.11 -12.57 9.17
CA LYS A 40 2.18 -13.60 10.23
C LYS A 40 2.14 -13.01 11.63
N GLU A 41 2.41 -11.72 11.79
CA GLU A 41 2.28 -11.07 13.10
C GLU A 41 0.83 -10.94 13.54
N PHE A 42 -0.10 -11.06 12.61
CA PHE A 42 -1.53 -10.92 12.89
C PHE A 42 -2.22 -12.26 12.62
N PRO A 43 -2.49 -13.06 13.66
CA PRO A 43 -3.04 -14.42 13.45
C PRO A 43 -4.29 -14.47 12.58
N ALA A 44 -5.21 -13.53 12.77
CA ALA A 44 -6.44 -13.52 11.98
C ALA A 44 -6.17 -13.21 10.52
N ILE A 45 -5.17 -12.37 10.24
CA ILE A 45 -4.78 -12.07 8.87
C ILE A 45 -4.03 -13.25 8.26
N ALA A 46 -3.12 -13.86 9.04
CA ALA A 46 -2.40 -15.04 8.57
C ALA A 46 -3.39 -16.16 8.18
N ASP A 47 -4.46 -16.30 8.95
CA ASP A 47 -5.50 -17.30 8.68
C ASP A 47 -6.19 -17.07 7.34
N VAL A 48 -6.64 -15.83 7.09
CA VAL A 48 -7.38 -15.55 5.86
C VAL A 48 -6.50 -15.54 4.62
N LEU A 49 -5.20 -15.27 4.78
CA LEU A 49 -4.27 -15.30 3.66
C LEU A 49 -3.77 -16.70 3.34
N GLY A 50 -3.72 -17.58 4.33
CA GLY A 50 -3.31 -18.96 4.12
C GLY A 50 -1.90 -19.06 3.56
N VAL A 51 -1.76 -19.61 2.37
CA VAL A 51 -0.45 -19.76 1.73
C VAL A 51 0.07 -18.43 1.15
N ASP A 52 -0.78 -17.44 1.03
CA ASP A 52 -0.44 -16.16 0.40
C ASP A 52 0.02 -15.12 1.41
N GLN A 53 0.82 -15.53 2.39
CA GLN A 53 1.38 -14.61 3.36
C GLN A 53 2.21 -13.54 2.66
N LYS A 54 2.24 -12.35 3.24
CA LYS A 54 2.99 -11.25 2.64
C LYS A 54 3.57 -10.32 3.69
N VAL A 55 4.43 -9.43 3.25
CA VAL A 55 4.99 -8.36 4.06
C VAL A 55 4.39 -7.06 3.59
N PHE A 56 3.76 -6.33 4.50
CA PHE A 56 3.15 -5.05 4.18
C PHE A 56 4.18 -3.93 4.28
N ASP A 57 4.10 -2.97 3.36
CA ASP A 57 5.05 -1.86 3.35
C ASP A 57 4.96 -1.02 4.62
N PHE A 58 3.74 -0.75 5.08
CA PHE A 58 3.50 -0.03 6.33
C PHE A 58 2.34 -0.63 7.09
N VAL A 59 2.39 -0.50 8.41
CA VAL A 59 1.28 -0.86 9.28
C VAL A 59 1.06 0.27 10.27
N ILE A 60 -0.18 0.72 10.39
CA ILE A 60 -0.58 1.75 11.35
C ILE A 60 -1.64 1.14 12.25
N SER A 61 -1.40 1.15 13.56
CA SER A 61 -2.35 0.64 14.53
C SER A 61 -2.93 1.80 15.33
N THR A 62 -4.26 1.87 15.36
CA THR A 62 -4.98 2.85 16.17
C THR A 62 -5.83 2.10 17.18
N ASP A 63 -6.49 2.83 18.08
CA ASP A 63 -7.38 2.20 19.05
C ASP A 63 -8.54 1.49 18.36
N ALA A 64 -8.97 1.98 17.22
CA ALA A 64 -10.13 1.45 16.53
C ALA A 64 -9.79 0.34 15.54
N LYS A 65 -8.65 0.46 14.83
CA LYS A 65 -8.30 -0.55 13.82
C LYS A 65 -6.83 -0.51 13.45
N THR A 66 -6.41 -1.56 12.76
CA THR A 66 -5.06 -1.68 12.21
C THR A 66 -5.15 -1.59 10.69
N TYR A 67 -4.38 -0.68 10.13
CA TYR A 67 -4.31 -0.46 8.68
C TYR A 67 -3.09 -1.19 8.12
N LEU A 68 -3.33 -2.06 7.14
CA LEU A 68 -2.28 -2.80 6.45
C LEU A 68 -2.10 -2.15 5.08
N ILE A 69 -0.93 -1.55 4.85
CA ILE A 69 -0.74 -0.60 3.77
C ILE A 69 0.28 -1.10 2.76
N GLU A 70 -0.09 -1.04 1.49
CA GLU A 70 0.82 -1.28 0.37
C GLU A 70 1.01 0.02 -0.40
N VAL A 71 2.25 0.28 -0.83
CA VAL A 71 2.59 1.52 -1.52
C VAL A 71 3.30 1.17 -2.81
N ASN A 72 2.81 1.68 -3.93
CA ASN A 72 3.56 1.58 -5.17
C ASN A 72 3.13 2.65 -6.17
N PHE A 73 4.12 3.20 -6.85
CA PHE A 73 3.92 4.22 -7.88
C PHE A 73 4.31 3.63 -9.23
N TYR A 74 3.62 4.08 -10.26
CA TYR A 74 3.85 3.61 -11.62
C TYR A 74 4.13 4.77 -12.55
N SER A 75 5.31 4.79 -13.14
CA SER A 75 5.69 5.83 -14.10
C SER A 75 5.29 5.45 -15.53
N GLY A 76 4.94 4.19 -15.75
CA GLY A 76 4.46 3.72 -17.06
C GLY A 76 3.35 2.72 -16.86
N GLY A 77 2.55 2.49 -17.89
CA GLY A 77 1.49 1.51 -17.83
C GLY A 77 2.03 0.10 -17.99
N GLY A 78 1.13 -0.83 -18.27
CA GLY A 78 1.52 -2.18 -18.63
C GLY A 78 0.99 -3.25 -17.72
N SER A 79 1.47 -4.46 -17.96
CA SER A 79 0.95 -5.67 -17.34
C SER A 79 1.21 -5.71 -15.83
N LYS A 80 2.33 -5.15 -15.39
CA LYS A 80 2.66 -5.19 -13.96
C LYS A 80 1.64 -4.42 -13.13
N LEU A 81 1.25 -3.24 -13.61
CA LEU A 81 0.24 -2.43 -12.94
C LEU A 81 -1.09 -3.19 -12.88
N ASN A 82 -1.47 -3.83 -13.97
CA ASN A 82 -2.71 -4.62 -14.03
C ASN A 82 -2.65 -5.82 -13.10
N GLU A 83 -1.50 -6.50 -13.03
CA GLU A 83 -1.31 -7.64 -12.15
C GLU A 83 -1.45 -7.26 -10.69
N VAL A 84 -0.82 -6.15 -10.30
CA VAL A 84 -0.87 -5.68 -8.92
C VAL A 84 -2.29 -5.28 -8.56
N ALA A 85 -2.97 -4.55 -9.44
CA ALA A 85 -4.35 -4.14 -9.19
C ALA A 85 -5.24 -5.36 -8.98
N ARG A 86 -5.07 -6.39 -9.81
CA ARG A 86 -5.84 -7.63 -9.68
C ARG A 86 -5.54 -8.33 -8.36
N SER A 87 -4.26 -8.44 -8.01
CA SER A 87 -3.84 -9.07 -6.78
C SER A 87 -4.45 -8.40 -5.56
N TYR A 88 -4.44 -7.06 -5.54
CA TYR A 88 -4.98 -6.32 -4.40
C TYR A 88 -6.51 -6.34 -4.38
N THR A 89 -7.14 -6.47 -5.53
CA THR A 89 -8.58 -6.63 -5.61
C THR A 89 -9.03 -7.92 -4.92
N ASP A 90 -8.21 -8.98 -5.02
CA ASP A 90 -8.46 -10.24 -4.31
C ASP A 90 -8.11 -10.12 -2.83
N LEU A 91 -7.03 -9.41 -2.52
CA LEU A 91 -6.51 -9.31 -1.15
C LEU A 91 -7.39 -8.48 -0.24
N ALA A 92 -7.86 -7.34 -0.73
CA ALA A 92 -8.58 -6.38 0.10
C ALA A 92 -9.83 -6.96 0.78
N PRO A 93 -10.71 -7.70 0.08
CA PRO A 93 -11.89 -8.27 0.74
C PRO A 93 -11.52 -9.24 1.86
N LYS A 94 -10.44 -9.99 1.70
CA LYS A 94 -9.99 -10.93 2.72
C LYS A 94 -9.59 -10.20 4.00
N ILE A 95 -8.82 -9.13 3.85
CA ILE A 95 -8.36 -8.35 5.00
C ILE A 95 -9.50 -7.54 5.60
N ASN A 96 -10.29 -6.88 4.76
CA ASN A 96 -11.39 -6.05 5.24
C ASN A 96 -12.50 -6.87 5.90
N GLY A 97 -12.56 -8.16 5.63
CA GLY A 97 -13.48 -9.06 6.28
C GLY A 97 -13.07 -9.43 7.71
N VAL A 98 -11.85 -9.12 8.11
CA VAL A 98 -11.37 -9.38 9.46
C VAL A 98 -11.64 -8.16 10.33
N LYS A 99 -12.37 -8.35 11.41
CA LYS A 99 -12.74 -7.26 12.30
C LYS A 99 -11.50 -6.55 12.82
N GLY A 100 -11.49 -5.24 12.73
CA GLY A 100 -10.39 -4.43 13.23
C GLY A 100 -9.24 -4.24 12.28
N PHE A 101 -9.37 -4.72 11.04
CA PHE A 101 -8.32 -4.57 10.03
C PHE A 101 -8.88 -3.92 8.78
N GLU A 102 -8.04 -3.12 8.11
CA GLU A 102 -8.40 -2.51 6.85
C GLU A 102 -7.18 -2.49 5.93
N PHE A 103 -7.39 -2.92 4.67
CA PHE A 103 -6.35 -2.84 3.67
C PHE A 103 -6.36 -1.47 3.02
N VAL A 104 -5.18 -0.87 2.87
CA VAL A 104 -5.00 0.45 2.26
C VAL A 104 -3.98 0.35 1.15
N TRP A 105 -4.31 0.91 -0.01
CA TRP A 105 -3.39 0.95 -1.13
C TRP A 105 -3.08 2.42 -1.45
N ILE A 106 -1.81 2.79 -1.33
CA ILE A 106 -1.35 4.13 -1.71
C ILE A 106 -0.62 3.97 -3.04
N THR A 107 -1.16 4.53 -4.08
CA THR A 107 -0.62 4.39 -5.43
C THR A 107 -0.75 5.71 -6.18
N ASP A 108 0.22 5.97 -7.06
CA ASP A 108 0.23 7.19 -7.85
C ASP A 108 1.10 6.95 -9.09
N GLY A 109 1.16 7.97 -9.94
CA GLY A 109 2.01 7.92 -11.11
C GLY A 109 1.22 8.01 -12.41
N ILE A 110 1.90 8.47 -13.44
CA ILE A 110 1.26 8.67 -14.74
C ILE A 110 0.84 7.36 -15.41
N GLY A 111 1.37 6.22 -14.93
CA GLY A 111 0.97 4.92 -15.45
C GLY A 111 -0.52 4.67 -15.33
N TRP A 112 -1.17 5.25 -14.30
CA TRP A 112 -2.60 5.09 -14.12
C TRP A 112 -3.43 5.78 -15.18
N ASN A 113 -2.86 6.74 -15.94
CA ASN A 113 -3.58 7.39 -17.03
C ASN A 113 -3.97 6.39 -18.12
N SER A 114 -3.13 5.40 -18.38
CA SER A 114 -3.42 4.39 -19.39
C SER A 114 -4.14 3.16 -18.81
N ALA A 115 -4.31 3.10 -17.51
CA ALA A 115 -4.97 1.97 -16.83
C ALA A 115 -6.17 2.43 -16.02
N ARG A 116 -6.84 3.49 -16.49
CA ARG A 116 -7.96 4.08 -15.76
C ARG A 116 -9.07 3.09 -15.44
N ASN A 117 -9.39 2.23 -16.39
CA ASN A 117 -10.46 1.24 -16.20
C ASN A 117 -10.11 0.25 -15.07
N LYS A 118 -8.83 -0.15 -15.00
CA LYS A 118 -8.40 -1.06 -13.94
C LYS A 118 -8.44 -0.40 -12.58
N LEU A 119 -8.13 0.88 -12.52
CA LEU A 119 -8.24 1.63 -11.28
C LEU A 119 -9.69 1.71 -10.81
N GLN A 120 -10.62 1.95 -11.73
CA GLN A 120 -12.04 1.98 -11.39
C GLN A 120 -12.53 0.64 -10.88
N GLU A 121 -12.10 -0.46 -11.50
CA GLU A 121 -12.42 -1.80 -11.03
C GLU A 121 -11.87 -2.03 -9.62
N ALA A 122 -10.64 -1.57 -9.37
CA ALA A 122 -10.00 -1.72 -8.07
C ALA A 122 -10.77 -0.93 -7.00
N PHE A 123 -11.25 0.27 -7.32
CA PHE A 123 -12.04 1.05 -6.36
C PHE A 123 -13.29 0.32 -5.89
N ALA A 124 -13.87 -0.52 -6.75
CA ALA A 124 -15.06 -1.27 -6.36
C ALA A 124 -14.77 -2.30 -5.27
N ALA A 125 -13.56 -2.86 -5.24
CA ALA A 125 -13.18 -3.88 -4.28
C ALA A 125 -12.32 -3.35 -3.15
N ILE A 126 -11.63 -2.23 -3.37
CA ILE A 126 -10.70 -1.66 -2.40
C ILE A 126 -11.18 -0.24 -2.07
N PRO A 127 -11.97 -0.07 -1.00
CA PRO A 127 -12.50 1.26 -0.65
C PRO A 127 -11.43 2.27 -0.30
N SER A 128 -10.27 1.81 0.17
CA SER A 128 -9.20 2.69 0.67
C SER A 128 -8.02 2.72 -0.28
N ILE A 129 -8.20 3.43 -1.41
CA ILE A 129 -7.12 3.71 -2.35
C ILE A 129 -6.85 5.21 -2.31
N PHE A 130 -5.58 5.58 -2.11
CA PHE A 130 -5.18 6.98 -2.02
C PHE A 130 -3.99 7.24 -2.91
N ASN A 131 -3.88 8.49 -3.39
CA ASN A 131 -2.69 8.96 -4.10
C ASN A 131 -2.01 10.04 -3.25
N LEU A 132 -0.99 10.68 -3.76
CA LEU A 132 -0.26 11.70 -3.00
C LEU A 132 -1.11 12.93 -2.69
N THR A 133 -2.15 13.18 -3.48
CA THR A 133 -3.07 14.28 -3.22
C THR A 133 -4.08 13.92 -2.15
N THR A 134 -4.64 12.71 -2.23
CA THR A 134 -5.72 12.28 -1.33
C THR A 134 -5.22 11.63 -0.05
N ILE A 135 -3.92 11.39 0.09
CA ILE A 135 -3.35 10.77 1.28
C ILE A 135 -3.69 11.56 2.55
N ILE A 136 -3.90 12.86 2.43
CA ILE A 136 -4.31 13.71 3.56
C ILE A 136 -5.64 13.22 4.15
N SER A 137 -6.56 12.79 3.29
CA SER A 137 -7.83 12.24 3.76
C SER A 137 -7.63 10.98 4.59
N PHE A 138 -6.69 10.13 4.16
CA PHE A 138 -6.35 8.93 4.91
C PHE A 138 -5.76 9.29 6.27
N ILE A 139 -4.85 10.27 6.30
CA ILE A 139 -4.22 10.72 7.54
C ILE A 139 -5.27 11.25 8.51
N ASP A 140 -6.22 12.03 8.03
CA ASP A 140 -7.31 12.54 8.86
C ASP A 140 -8.15 11.38 9.42
N GLN A 141 -8.40 10.37 8.60
CA GLN A 141 -9.13 9.18 9.02
C GLN A 141 -8.41 8.45 10.13
N VAL A 142 -7.09 8.28 10.00
CA VAL A 142 -6.26 7.62 11.01
C VAL A 142 -6.30 8.38 12.33
N LYS A 143 -6.20 9.71 12.26
CA LYS A 143 -6.18 10.53 13.47
C LYS A 143 -7.51 10.53 14.21
N LYS A 144 -8.60 10.25 13.51
CA LYS A 144 -9.93 10.19 14.12
C LYS A 144 -10.28 8.82 14.67
N SER A 145 -9.50 7.80 14.34
CA SER A 145 -9.82 6.44 14.77
C SER A 145 -9.14 6.02 16.08
#